data_d4e89b20cb895c70b621fbd766470c85
#
_entry.id   d4e89b20cb895c70b621fbd766470c85
#
_cell.length_a   1.000
_cell.length_b   1.000
_cell.length_c   1.000
_cell.angle_alpha   90.00
_cell.angle_beta   90.00
_cell.angle_gamma   90.00
#
_symmetry.space_group_name_H-M   'P 1'
#
loop_
_entity.id
_entity.type
_entity.pdbx_description
1 polymer ?
#
loop_
_entity_poly.entity_id
_entity_poly.type
_entity_poly.pdbx_seq_one_letter_code
_entity_poly.pdbx_strand_id
1 'polypeptide(L)'
;PLKEYIRRRRMTRAAADLRTGEKVLNVALRYGYDSPTAFNRAFQAIHGVAPSLAKQDGVKLKAFPRIRFNFVLKGDTEMEYQIVRREEFRIVGFRIPLPMDVEEGFQAVPQFWRETGPRIGALIPLMDPGTPGLLGVSTCHREEENYYYIAVASNAPAPEGTYEWTVPAATWAVFTGTGQQPTAIQELQKRIVAEWLPDSGYEWAQAPDVEVYLSEPGAEELQFQVWLPIQKETGK
;
A
#
# COMPACT_ATOMS: atom_id res chain seq x y z
N PRO A 1 -8.20 -1.95 2.43
CA PRO A 1 -7.57 -3.15 2.96
C PRO A 1 -8.35 -4.40 2.59
N LEU A 2 -7.70 -5.55 2.54
CA LEU A 2 -8.24 -6.82 2.05
C LEU A 2 -9.58 -7.21 2.70
N LYS A 3 -9.74 -6.99 4.00
CA LYS A 3 -11.00 -7.25 4.73
C LYS A 3 -12.19 -6.47 4.14
N GLU A 4 -11.98 -5.20 3.81
CA GLU A 4 -13.04 -4.37 3.22
C GLU A 4 -13.36 -4.81 1.78
N TYR A 5 -12.35 -5.14 0.98
CA TYR A 5 -12.55 -5.71 -0.33
C TYR A 5 -13.35 -7.01 -0.27
N ILE A 6 -12.99 -7.94 0.63
CA ILE A 6 -13.71 -9.20 0.82
C ILE A 6 -15.16 -8.92 1.23
N ARG A 7 -15.39 -7.98 2.15
CA ARG A 7 -16.72 -7.58 2.59
C ARG A 7 -17.56 -7.05 1.43
N ARG A 8 -17.03 -6.13 0.64
CA ARG A 8 -17.71 -5.55 -0.54
C ARG A 8 -18.01 -6.62 -1.58
N ARG A 9 -17.09 -7.54 -1.83
CA ARG A 9 -17.29 -8.67 -2.75
C ARG A 9 -18.38 -9.61 -2.27
N ARG A 10 -18.38 -9.97 -0.99
CA ARG A 10 -19.44 -10.82 -0.37
C ARG A 10 -20.80 -10.17 -0.52
N MET A 11 -20.93 -8.87 -0.26
CA MET A 11 -22.22 -8.16 -0.40
C MET A 11 -22.68 -8.05 -1.85
N THR A 12 -21.74 -7.86 -2.79
CA THR A 12 -22.11 -7.89 -4.22
C THR A 12 -22.69 -9.22 -4.65
N ARG A 13 -22.09 -10.34 -4.20
CA ARG A 13 -22.61 -11.68 -4.51
C ARG A 13 -23.90 -11.97 -3.78
N ALA A 14 -24.01 -11.57 -2.51
CA ALA A 14 -25.23 -11.68 -1.73
C ALA A 14 -26.40 -10.95 -2.39
N ALA A 15 -26.16 -9.77 -2.96
CA ALA A 15 -27.17 -9.02 -3.70
C ALA A 15 -27.64 -9.77 -4.96
N ALA A 16 -26.75 -10.43 -5.68
CA ALA A 16 -27.10 -11.26 -6.84
C ALA A 16 -27.97 -12.47 -6.42
N ASP A 17 -27.57 -13.18 -5.34
CA ASP A 17 -28.32 -14.33 -4.84
C ASP A 17 -29.73 -13.92 -4.33
N LEU A 18 -29.85 -12.76 -3.69
CA LEU A 18 -31.16 -12.23 -3.29
C LEU A 18 -32.07 -11.97 -4.50
N ARG A 19 -31.54 -11.51 -5.62
CA ARG A 19 -32.31 -11.26 -6.83
C ARG A 19 -32.85 -12.54 -7.49
N THR A 20 -32.22 -13.69 -7.25
CA THR A 20 -32.78 -14.98 -7.67
C THR A 20 -33.95 -15.47 -6.81
N GLY A 21 -34.39 -14.71 -5.81
CA GLY A 21 -35.52 -15.04 -4.94
C GLY A 21 -35.13 -15.75 -3.64
N GLU A 22 -33.86 -16.02 -3.39
CA GLU A 22 -33.39 -16.72 -2.18
C GLU A 22 -33.80 -16.01 -0.89
N LYS A 23 -34.03 -16.80 0.18
CA LYS A 23 -34.39 -16.24 1.49
C LYS A 23 -33.20 -15.49 2.10
N VAL A 24 -33.44 -14.30 2.65
CA VAL A 24 -32.41 -13.45 3.26
C VAL A 24 -31.58 -14.19 4.30
N LEU A 25 -32.23 -15.05 5.12
CA LEU A 25 -31.53 -15.85 6.13
C LEU A 25 -30.49 -16.80 5.50
N ASN A 26 -30.87 -17.51 4.44
CA ASN A 26 -29.99 -18.47 3.77
C ASN A 26 -28.78 -17.75 3.13
N VAL A 27 -29.03 -16.59 2.52
CA VAL A 27 -27.98 -15.75 1.96
C VAL A 27 -27.04 -15.24 3.07
N ALA A 28 -27.58 -14.76 4.19
CA ALA A 28 -26.77 -14.32 5.32
C ALA A 28 -25.81 -15.41 5.81
N LEU A 29 -26.32 -16.60 6.06
CA LEU A 29 -25.52 -17.76 6.50
C LEU A 29 -24.45 -18.15 5.47
N ARG A 30 -24.79 -18.18 4.17
CA ARG A 30 -23.84 -18.51 3.09
C ARG A 30 -22.65 -17.55 3.05
N TYR A 31 -22.86 -16.29 3.36
CA TYR A 31 -21.81 -15.28 3.36
C TYR A 31 -21.16 -15.05 4.72
N GLY A 32 -21.38 -15.96 5.69
CA GLY A 32 -20.68 -16.01 6.96
C GLY A 32 -21.21 -15.01 8.00
N TYR A 33 -22.52 -14.73 7.97
CA TYR A 33 -23.20 -13.94 8.99
C TYR A 33 -24.09 -14.82 9.85
N ASP A 34 -23.74 -14.95 11.13
CA ASP A 34 -24.51 -15.75 12.11
C ASP A 34 -25.79 -15.04 12.57
N SER A 35 -25.94 -13.75 12.26
CA SER A 35 -27.07 -12.94 12.64
C SER A 35 -27.68 -12.21 11.44
N PRO A 36 -29.00 -12.37 11.19
CA PRO A 36 -29.70 -11.56 10.18
C PRO A 36 -29.56 -10.06 10.39
N THR A 37 -29.45 -9.61 11.64
CA THR A 37 -29.25 -8.19 11.97
C THR A 37 -27.86 -7.69 11.54
N ALA A 38 -26.81 -8.47 11.79
CA ALA A 38 -25.45 -8.14 11.35
C ALA A 38 -25.35 -8.10 9.82
N PHE A 39 -25.95 -9.08 9.14
CA PHE A 39 -26.05 -9.09 7.69
C PHE A 39 -26.79 -7.87 7.15
N ASN A 40 -27.95 -7.53 7.73
CA ASN A 40 -28.75 -6.37 7.31
C ASN A 40 -27.94 -5.06 7.41
N ARG A 41 -27.24 -4.84 8.52
CA ARG A 41 -26.38 -3.67 8.70
C ARG A 41 -25.25 -3.61 7.65
N ALA A 42 -24.56 -4.73 7.44
CA ALA A 42 -23.48 -4.79 6.46
C ALA A 42 -23.98 -4.58 5.04
N PHE A 43 -25.12 -5.13 4.69
CA PHE A 43 -25.75 -4.99 3.38
C PHE A 43 -26.20 -3.55 3.13
N GLN A 44 -26.90 -2.94 4.09
CA GLN A 44 -27.33 -1.53 4.00
C GLN A 44 -26.16 -0.57 3.93
N ALA A 45 -25.08 -0.80 4.69
CA ALA A 45 -23.88 0.03 4.64
C ALA A 45 -23.25 0.07 3.23
N ILE A 46 -23.38 -1.00 2.45
CA ILE A 46 -22.82 -1.10 1.11
C ILE A 46 -23.81 -0.68 0.03
N HIS A 47 -25.05 -1.21 0.08
CA HIS A 47 -26.02 -1.00 -1.00
C HIS A 47 -26.96 0.17 -0.74
N GLY A 48 -27.04 0.70 0.48
CA GLY A 48 -27.96 1.77 0.87
C GLY A 48 -29.40 1.33 1.06
N VAL A 49 -29.71 0.03 0.87
CA VAL A 49 -31.05 -0.54 0.97
C VAL A 49 -31.05 -1.83 1.78
N ALA A 50 -32.19 -2.19 2.36
CA ALA A 50 -32.32 -3.44 3.09
C ALA A 50 -32.26 -4.67 2.15
N PRO A 51 -31.73 -5.84 2.61
CA PRO A 51 -31.67 -7.06 1.80
C PRO A 51 -33.03 -7.52 1.25
N SER A 52 -34.11 -7.30 1.99
CA SER A 52 -35.48 -7.63 1.54
C SER A 52 -35.92 -6.85 0.31
N LEU A 53 -35.40 -5.61 0.16
CA LEU A 53 -35.72 -4.75 -0.97
C LEU A 53 -34.89 -5.11 -2.22
N ALA A 54 -33.75 -5.78 -2.05
CA ALA A 54 -32.88 -6.16 -3.16
C ALA A 54 -33.55 -7.08 -4.21
N LYS A 55 -34.64 -7.72 -3.83
CA LYS A 55 -35.47 -8.60 -4.71
C LYS A 55 -36.38 -7.83 -5.66
N GLN A 56 -36.67 -6.57 -5.35
CA GLN A 56 -37.61 -5.77 -6.12
C GLN A 56 -36.99 -5.24 -7.40
N ASP A 57 -37.78 -5.19 -8.45
CA ASP A 57 -37.36 -4.59 -9.72
C ASP A 57 -37.13 -3.09 -9.56
N GLY A 58 -36.14 -2.56 -10.29
CA GLY A 58 -35.79 -1.15 -10.26
C GLY A 58 -34.92 -0.70 -9.09
N VAL A 59 -34.67 -1.56 -8.08
CA VAL A 59 -33.78 -1.22 -6.96
C VAL A 59 -32.34 -1.17 -7.41
N LYS A 60 -31.68 -0.01 -7.17
CA LYS A 60 -30.26 0.20 -7.50
C LYS A 60 -29.38 -0.46 -6.44
N LEU A 61 -28.50 -1.35 -6.87
CA LEU A 61 -27.53 -2.04 -6.02
C LEU A 61 -26.11 -1.71 -6.50
N LYS A 62 -25.16 -1.62 -5.57
CA LYS A 62 -23.75 -1.37 -5.89
C LYS A 62 -23.05 -2.69 -6.18
N ALA A 63 -22.30 -2.77 -7.27
CA ALA A 63 -21.48 -3.92 -7.61
C ALA A 63 -20.00 -3.55 -7.48
N PHE A 64 -19.25 -4.39 -6.77
CA PHE A 64 -17.80 -4.30 -6.69
C PHE A 64 -17.21 -5.47 -7.48
N PRO A 65 -16.67 -5.24 -8.69
CA PRO A 65 -16.13 -6.29 -9.54
C PRO A 65 -14.92 -6.97 -8.89
N ARG A 66 -14.52 -8.12 -9.42
CA ARG A 66 -13.25 -8.75 -9.04
C ARG A 66 -12.10 -7.81 -9.44
N ILE A 67 -11.12 -7.70 -8.58
CA ILE A 67 -9.84 -7.15 -8.99
C ILE A 67 -9.34 -7.98 -10.16
N ARG A 68 -9.16 -7.36 -11.30
CA ARG A 68 -8.52 -7.97 -12.47
C ARG A 68 -7.14 -7.33 -12.58
N PHE A 69 -6.12 -8.15 -12.46
CA PHE A 69 -4.79 -7.74 -12.83
C PHE A 69 -4.68 -7.91 -14.35
N ASN A 70 -4.57 -6.82 -15.08
CA ASN A 70 -4.21 -6.87 -16.49
C ASN A 70 -2.68 -6.99 -16.54
N PHE A 71 -2.19 -8.22 -16.66
CA PHE A 71 -0.78 -8.46 -16.93
C PHE A 71 -0.53 -8.10 -18.39
N VAL A 72 0.22 -7.06 -18.65
CA VAL A 72 0.91 -6.90 -19.91
C VAL A 72 2.19 -7.72 -19.75
N LEU A 73 2.27 -8.88 -20.39
CA LEU A 73 3.52 -9.60 -20.58
C LEU A 73 4.43 -8.72 -21.46
N LYS A 74 5.21 -7.86 -20.84
CA LYS A 74 6.41 -7.30 -21.43
C LYS A 74 7.49 -8.34 -21.17
N GLY A 75 7.95 -9.01 -22.24
CA GLY A 75 8.96 -10.05 -22.11
C GLY A 75 10.24 -9.50 -21.44
N ASP A 76 10.86 -10.34 -20.65
CA ASP A 76 12.27 -10.38 -20.22
C ASP A 76 12.95 -9.07 -19.80
N THR A 77 12.32 -8.29 -18.91
CA THR A 77 13.12 -7.31 -18.18
C THR A 77 13.46 -7.92 -16.82
N GLU A 78 14.70 -8.31 -16.65
CA GLU A 78 15.26 -8.81 -15.42
C GLU A 78 15.01 -7.82 -14.26
N MET A 79 14.71 -8.35 -13.08
CA MET A 79 14.65 -7.57 -11.84
C MET A 79 15.77 -8.04 -10.93
N GLU A 80 16.75 -7.16 -10.72
CA GLU A 80 17.79 -7.42 -9.74
C GLU A 80 17.28 -7.14 -8.33
N TYR A 81 17.45 -8.09 -7.43
CA TYR A 81 17.08 -7.92 -6.04
C TYR A 81 18.05 -8.63 -5.10
N GLN A 82 18.03 -8.21 -3.86
CA GLN A 82 18.74 -8.86 -2.76
C GLN A 82 17.86 -8.92 -1.50
N ILE A 83 18.03 -9.97 -0.71
CA ILE A 83 17.35 -10.07 0.59
C ILE A 83 18.29 -9.53 1.66
N VAL A 84 17.86 -8.49 2.36
CA VAL A 84 18.67 -7.80 3.36
C VAL A 84 17.90 -7.73 4.68
N ARG A 85 18.51 -8.23 5.76
CA ARG A 85 18.07 -7.96 7.12
C ARG A 85 18.76 -6.69 7.60
N ARG A 86 17.98 -5.74 8.12
CA ARG A 86 18.51 -4.55 8.77
C ARG A 86 17.95 -4.44 10.18
N GLU A 87 18.78 -3.95 11.07
CA GLU A 87 18.36 -3.53 12.39
C GLU A 87 17.50 -2.26 12.31
N GLU A 88 16.86 -1.90 13.40
CA GLU A 88 16.11 -0.65 13.48
C GLU A 88 17.02 0.55 13.19
N PHE A 89 16.48 1.55 12.52
CA PHE A 89 17.19 2.79 12.24
C PHE A 89 16.25 4.00 12.34
N ARG A 90 16.81 5.10 12.78
CA ARG A 90 16.05 6.34 12.93
C ARG A 90 16.08 7.13 11.64
N ILE A 91 14.94 7.75 11.31
CA ILE A 91 14.81 8.71 10.21
C ILE A 91 14.37 10.06 10.73
N VAL A 92 14.78 11.11 10.02
CA VAL A 92 14.39 12.51 10.28
C VAL A 92 13.94 13.13 8.97
N GLY A 93 12.77 13.77 8.96
CA GLY A 93 12.24 14.37 7.74
C GLY A 93 10.89 15.03 7.88
N PHE A 94 10.27 15.29 6.77
CA PHE A 94 8.91 15.84 6.66
C PHE A 94 7.91 14.70 6.51
N ARG A 95 6.67 14.89 6.93
CA ARG A 95 5.62 13.87 6.79
C ARG A 95 4.27 14.46 6.47
N ILE A 96 3.42 13.64 5.85
CA ILE A 96 1.99 13.87 5.70
C ILE A 96 1.21 12.63 6.16
N PRO A 97 -0.02 12.78 6.65
CA PRO A 97 -0.92 11.65 6.80
C PRO A 97 -1.16 10.98 5.46
N LEU A 98 -1.10 9.65 5.42
CA LEU A 98 -1.48 8.89 4.23
C LEU A 98 -2.98 8.62 4.24
N PRO A 99 -3.70 8.96 3.17
CA PRO A 99 -5.08 8.57 2.99
C PRO A 99 -5.26 7.06 3.03
N MET A 100 -6.37 6.60 3.59
CA MET A 100 -6.73 5.17 3.57
C MET A 100 -7.13 4.68 2.17
N ASP A 101 -7.49 5.61 1.28
CA ASP A 101 -7.77 5.34 -0.12
C ASP A 101 -6.47 5.37 -0.91
N VAL A 102 -6.23 4.30 -1.66
CA VAL A 102 -4.98 4.12 -2.43
C VAL A 102 -4.88 5.15 -3.57
N GLU A 103 -6.01 5.49 -4.21
CA GLU A 103 -6.01 6.46 -5.32
C GLU A 103 -5.72 7.88 -4.82
N GLU A 104 -6.26 8.25 -3.65
CA GLU A 104 -5.93 9.51 -2.99
C GLU A 104 -4.45 9.56 -2.60
N GLY A 105 -3.89 8.45 -2.10
CA GLY A 105 -2.48 8.32 -1.79
C GLY A 105 -1.57 8.53 -3.00
N PHE A 106 -1.93 7.98 -4.16
CA PHE A 106 -1.19 8.18 -5.41
C PHE A 106 -1.15 9.65 -5.90
N GLN A 107 -2.09 10.47 -5.46
CA GLN A 107 -2.09 11.91 -5.77
C GLN A 107 -1.36 12.72 -4.69
N ALA A 108 -1.57 12.38 -3.42
CA ALA A 108 -1.02 13.12 -2.29
C ALA A 108 0.52 13.03 -2.21
N VAL A 109 1.10 11.86 -2.43
CA VAL A 109 2.55 11.66 -2.32
C VAL A 109 3.33 12.48 -3.35
N PRO A 110 3.03 12.46 -4.67
CA PRO A 110 3.73 13.31 -5.63
C PRO A 110 3.54 14.82 -5.37
N GLN A 111 2.39 15.24 -4.85
CA GLN A 111 2.18 16.61 -4.46
C GLN A 111 3.08 16.99 -3.29
N PHE A 112 3.17 16.13 -2.28
CA PHE A 112 4.02 16.34 -1.12
C PHE A 112 5.51 16.46 -1.49
N TRP A 113 5.99 15.63 -2.44
CA TRP A 113 7.34 15.75 -2.99
C TRP A 113 7.59 17.12 -3.63
N ARG A 114 6.64 17.63 -4.43
CA ARG A 114 6.75 18.97 -5.05
C ARG A 114 6.80 20.09 -4.01
N GLU A 115 5.93 20.03 -3.01
CA GLU A 115 5.84 21.05 -1.95
C GLU A 115 7.05 21.03 -1.02
N THR A 116 7.60 19.85 -0.75
CA THR A 116 8.75 19.65 0.12
C THR A 116 10.07 19.91 -0.58
N GLY A 117 10.13 19.81 -1.91
CA GLY A 117 11.33 19.91 -2.73
C GLY A 117 12.29 21.06 -2.32
N PRO A 118 11.82 22.32 -2.16
CA PRO A 118 12.68 23.44 -1.74
C PRO A 118 13.31 23.27 -0.35
N ARG A 119 12.78 22.40 0.50
CA ARG A 119 13.19 22.20 1.90
C ARG A 119 14.09 20.96 2.06
N ILE A 120 14.14 20.07 1.08
CA ILE A 120 14.88 18.79 1.15
C ILE A 120 16.37 19.02 1.41
N GLY A 121 16.93 20.11 0.88
CA GLY A 121 18.34 20.47 1.09
C GLY A 121 18.75 20.57 2.57
N ALA A 122 17.81 20.87 3.47
CA ALA A 122 18.08 20.92 4.90
C ALA A 122 18.28 19.52 5.54
N LEU A 123 17.82 18.46 4.90
CA LEU A 123 17.98 17.08 5.38
C LEU A 123 19.34 16.48 4.97
N ILE A 124 19.92 16.90 3.86
CA ILE A 124 21.13 16.30 3.30
C ILE A 124 22.31 16.27 4.29
N PRO A 125 22.60 17.36 5.04
CA PRO A 125 23.69 17.36 6.04
C PRO A 125 23.47 16.42 7.22
N LEU A 126 22.23 15.95 7.43
CA LEU A 126 21.87 15.06 8.53
C LEU A 126 22.00 13.58 8.15
N MET A 127 22.20 13.28 6.87
CA MET A 127 22.18 11.93 6.33
C MET A 127 23.29 11.06 6.92
N ASP A 128 22.90 9.88 7.40
CA ASP A 128 23.83 8.85 7.86
C ASP A 128 24.54 8.21 6.65
N PRO A 129 25.89 8.19 6.61
CA PRO A 129 26.63 7.54 5.52
C PRO A 129 26.33 6.04 5.35
N GLY A 130 25.87 5.36 6.41
CA GLY A 130 25.52 3.93 6.38
C GLY A 130 24.20 3.64 5.65
N THR A 131 23.36 4.66 5.45
CA THR A 131 22.11 4.53 4.69
C THR A 131 21.94 5.78 3.81
N PRO A 132 22.70 5.86 2.71
CA PRO A 132 22.70 7.02 1.84
C PRO A 132 21.39 7.14 1.06
N GLY A 133 21.05 8.37 0.69
CA GLY A 133 19.90 8.70 -0.13
C GLY A 133 18.73 9.32 0.62
N LEU A 134 17.88 9.99 -0.14
CA LEU A 134 16.57 10.42 0.37
C LEU A 134 15.64 9.21 0.46
N LEU A 135 14.86 9.18 1.51
CA LEU A 135 13.93 8.07 1.79
C LEU A 135 12.49 8.54 1.63
N GLY A 136 11.69 7.79 0.86
CA GLY A 136 10.24 7.80 0.92
C GLY A 136 9.80 6.63 1.80
N VAL A 137 9.18 6.90 2.95
CA VAL A 137 8.80 5.82 3.89
C VAL A 137 7.32 5.85 4.15
N SER A 138 6.64 4.75 3.82
CA SER A 138 5.22 4.54 4.09
C SER A 138 5.04 3.69 5.34
N THR A 139 4.44 4.26 6.40
CA THR A 139 4.26 3.56 7.68
C THR A 139 3.00 2.69 7.72
N CYS A 140 2.43 2.33 6.58
CA CYS A 140 1.09 1.81 6.31
C CYS A 140 0.64 0.52 7.04
N HIS A 141 1.15 0.20 8.22
CA HIS A 141 0.75 -1.06 8.87
C HIS A 141 0.23 -0.94 10.31
N ARG A 142 -0.06 0.29 10.77
CA ARG A 142 -0.74 0.51 12.05
C ARG A 142 -2.11 1.12 11.84
N GLU A 143 -3.11 0.56 12.48
CA GLU A 143 -4.53 0.95 12.31
C GLU A 143 -4.84 2.41 12.71
N GLU A 144 -3.95 3.11 13.42
CA GLU A 144 -4.23 4.41 14.03
C GLU A 144 -3.48 5.60 13.41
N GLU A 145 -2.31 5.41 12.77
CA GLU A 145 -1.54 6.52 12.20
C GLU A 145 -0.73 6.08 10.98
N ASN A 146 -1.22 6.36 9.78
CA ASN A 146 -0.49 6.13 8.55
C ASN A 146 0.14 7.43 8.06
N TYR A 147 1.45 7.44 7.92
CA TYR A 147 2.20 8.58 7.39
C TYR A 147 3.08 8.19 6.21
N TYR A 148 3.29 9.13 5.34
CA TYR A 148 4.37 9.09 4.37
C TYR A 148 5.43 10.13 4.76
N TYR A 149 6.68 9.68 4.84
CA TYR A 149 7.83 10.52 5.15
C TYR A 149 8.67 10.77 3.91
N ILE A 150 9.16 12.00 3.75
CA ILE A 150 10.35 12.33 2.96
C ILE A 150 11.44 12.63 3.97
N ALA A 151 12.43 11.75 4.07
CA ALA A 151 13.36 11.74 5.19
C ALA A 151 14.78 11.33 4.75
N VAL A 152 15.70 11.38 5.71
CA VAL A 152 17.00 10.74 5.66
C VAL A 152 17.17 9.86 6.89
N ALA A 153 17.95 8.78 6.79
CA ALA A 153 18.43 8.08 7.95
C ALA A 153 19.38 9.01 8.72
N SER A 154 19.15 9.19 10.02
CA SER A 154 19.91 10.14 10.82
C SER A 154 19.82 9.89 12.30
N ASN A 155 20.95 9.98 12.98
CA ASN A 155 21.05 10.03 14.45
C ASN A 155 21.20 11.46 14.99
N ALA A 156 21.26 12.47 14.10
CA ALA A 156 21.32 13.87 14.51
C ALA A 156 19.97 14.35 15.10
N PRO A 157 19.97 15.39 15.94
CA PRO A 157 18.74 16.00 16.42
C PRO A 157 17.84 16.45 15.26
N ALA A 158 16.55 16.25 15.37
CA ALA A 158 15.59 16.68 14.37
C ALA A 158 15.49 18.22 14.37
N PRO A 159 15.73 18.90 13.22
CA PRO A 159 15.51 20.34 13.11
C PRO A 159 14.03 20.72 13.35
N GLU A 160 13.81 21.97 13.71
CA GLU A 160 12.46 22.51 13.87
C GLU A 160 11.64 22.35 12.58
N GLY A 161 10.40 21.88 12.71
CA GLY A 161 9.49 21.62 11.59
C GLY A 161 9.75 20.30 10.85
N THR A 162 10.60 19.45 11.41
CA THR A 162 10.78 18.05 10.98
C THR A 162 10.26 17.08 12.04
N TYR A 163 10.10 15.83 11.63
CA TYR A 163 9.63 14.73 12.46
C TYR A 163 10.65 13.62 12.46
N GLU A 164 10.74 12.93 13.57
CA GLU A 164 11.56 11.71 13.70
C GLU A 164 10.68 10.48 13.81
N TRP A 165 11.19 9.38 13.34
CA TRP A 165 10.55 8.08 13.48
C TRP A 165 11.59 6.96 13.41
N THR A 166 11.31 5.84 14.06
CA THR A 166 12.18 4.66 14.02
C THR A 166 11.58 3.61 13.08
N VAL A 167 12.30 3.32 12.00
CA VAL A 167 12.00 2.19 11.13
C VAL A 167 12.37 0.93 11.89
N PRO A 168 11.42 0.00 12.15
CA PRO A 168 11.70 -1.20 12.94
C PRO A 168 12.64 -2.14 12.19
N ALA A 169 13.34 -2.99 12.94
CA ALA A 169 14.13 -4.06 12.36
C ALA A 169 13.27 -5.01 11.54
N ALA A 170 13.66 -5.29 10.31
CA ALA A 170 12.93 -6.20 9.42
C ALA A 170 13.86 -6.85 8.40
N THR A 171 13.28 -7.72 7.58
CA THR A 171 13.91 -8.25 6.38
C THR A 171 13.22 -7.64 5.17
N TRP A 172 14.00 -7.10 4.25
CA TRP A 172 13.50 -6.52 3.01
C TRP A 172 14.04 -7.25 1.79
N ALA A 173 13.19 -7.40 0.79
CA ALA A 173 13.61 -7.58 -0.59
C ALA A 173 13.91 -6.19 -1.17
N VAL A 174 15.16 -5.95 -1.51
CA VAL A 174 15.66 -4.67 -2.03
C VAL A 174 15.85 -4.79 -3.53
N PHE A 175 15.08 -4.04 -4.29
CA PHE A 175 15.14 -3.97 -5.75
C PHE A 175 15.80 -2.69 -6.18
N THR A 176 16.71 -2.75 -7.14
CA THR A 176 17.37 -1.57 -7.71
C THR A 176 16.75 -1.25 -9.06
N GLY A 177 16.56 0.03 -9.32
CA GLY A 177 16.04 0.54 -10.58
C GLY A 177 16.67 1.85 -10.99
N THR A 178 16.52 2.18 -12.28
CA THR A 178 16.90 3.46 -12.87
C THR A 178 15.74 4.01 -13.70
N GLY A 179 15.67 5.32 -13.87
CA GLY A 179 14.70 5.95 -14.75
C GLY A 179 14.08 7.23 -14.21
N GLN A 180 13.16 7.80 -14.99
CA GLN A 180 12.51 9.06 -14.63
C GLN A 180 11.40 8.86 -13.58
N GLN A 181 11.42 9.74 -12.58
CA GLN A 181 10.44 9.71 -11.50
C GLN A 181 9.19 10.56 -11.83
N PRO A 182 8.01 10.20 -11.33
CA PRO A 182 7.72 9.05 -10.45
C PRO A 182 7.43 7.74 -11.19
N THR A 183 7.44 7.74 -12.53
CA THR A 183 6.95 6.60 -13.34
C THR A 183 7.78 5.34 -13.13
N ALA A 184 9.11 5.46 -13.13
CA ALA A 184 10.00 4.31 -13.05
C ALA A 184 9.85 3.53 -11.72
N ILE A 185 9.76 4.23 -10.60
CA ILE A 185 9.60 3.59 -9.29
C ILE A 185 8.22 2.95 -9.14
N GLN A 186 7.17 3.60 -9.66
CA GLN A 186 5.81 3.04 -9.63
C GLN A 186 5.67 1.79 -10.51
N GLU A 187 6.34 1.76 -11.66
CA GLU A 187 6.38 0.57 -12.52
C GLU A 187 7.12 -0.58 -11.83
N LEU A 188 8.26 -0.29 -11.20
CA LEU A 188 9.01 -1.30 -10.45
C LEU A 188 8.17 -1.85 -9.29
N GLN A 189 7.52 -1.00 -8.50
CA GLN A 189 6.63 -1.44 -7.40
C GLN A 189 5.51 -2.34 -7.89
N LYS A 190 4.87 -2.00 -9.03
CA LYS A 190 3.82 -2.84 -9.63
C LYS A 190 4.35 -4.20 -10.04
N ARG A 191 5.54 -4.25 -10.64
CA ARG A 191 6.18 -5.51 -11.06
C ARG A 191 6.57 -6.36 -9.85
N ILE A 192 7.13 -5.77 -8.81
CA ILE A 192 7.47 -6.49 -7.57
C ILE A 192 6.23 -7.21 -7.01
N VAL A 193 5.12 -6.50 -6.88
CA VAL A 193 3.89 -7.06 -6.29
C VAL A 193 3.20 -8.06 -7.22
N ALA A 194 3.23 -7.83 -8.54
CA ALA A 194 2.49 -8.61 -9.52
C ALA A 194 3.29 -9.81 -10.07
N GLU A 195 4.60 -9.67 -10.21
CA GLU A 195 5.45 -10.64 -10.89
C GLU A 195 6.36 -11.39 -9.90
N TRP A 196 7.04 -10.69 -8.99
CA TRP A 196 8.03 -11.29 -8.12
C TRP A 196 7.42 -11.91 -6.85
N LEU A 197 6.60 -11.16 -6.12
CA LEU A 197 6.09 -11.57 -4.81
C LEU A 197 5.30 -12.90 -4.86
N PRO A 198 4.42 -13.15 -5.86
CA PRO A 198 3.63 -14.39 -5.90
C PRO A 198 4.46 -15.68 -6.04
N ASP A 199 5.64 -15.60 -6.66
CA ASP A 199 6.50 -16.75 -6.94
C ASP A 199 7.77 -16.78 -6.07
N SER A 200 7.91 -15.80 -5.16
CA SER A 200 9.13 -15.63 -4.36
C SER A 200 9.27 -16.57 -3.16
N GLY A 201 8.16 -17.19 -2.71
CA GLY A 201 8.10 -17.91 -1.43
C GLY A 201 8.10 -17.00 -0.20
N TYR A 202 7.86 -15.72 -0.39
CA TYR A 202 7.71 -14.74 0.67
C TYR A 202 6.32 -14.13 0.64
N GLU A 203 5.89 -13.61 1.78
CA GLU A 203 4.71 -12.77 1.92
C GLU A 203 5.09 -11.38 2.44
N TRP A 204 4.24 -10.40 2.19
CA TRP A 204 4.44 -9.04 2.65
C TRP A 204 4.38 -8.96 4.17
N ALA A 205 5.47 -8.52 4.80
CA ALA A 205 5.57 -8.40 6.26
C ALA A 205 4.89 -7.10 6.75
N GLN A 206 4.53 -7.09 8.04
CA GLN A 206 4.00 -5.89 8.70
C GLN A 206 5.14 -4.95 9.11
N ALA A 207 5.80 -4.35 8.13
CA ALA A 207 6.83 -3.35 8.29
C ALA A 207 6.68 -2.27 7.21
N PRO A 208 7.33 -1.11 7.33
CA PRO A 208 7.20 -0.03 6.35
C PRO A 208 7.81 -0.38 5.00
N ASP A 209 7.18 0.11 3.95
CA ASP A 209 7.80 0.17 2.62
C ASP A 209 8.77 1.34 2.58
N VAL A 210 9.92 1.14 1.96
CA VAL A 210 10.94 2.18 1.84
C VAL A 210 11.35 2.34 0.38
N GLU A 211 11.29 3.57 -0.08
CA GLU A 211 11.87 4.02 -1.34
C GLU A 211 13.18 4.73 -1.02
N VAL A 212 14.24 4.44 -1.75
CA VAL A 212 15.55 5.09 -1.57
C VAL A 212 15.94 5.77 -2.86
N TYR A 213 16.13 7.07 -2.82
CA TYR A 213 16.54 7.89 -3.96
C TYR A 213 18.03 8.21 -3.82
N LEU A 214 18.85 7.59 -4.68
CA LEU A 214 20.30 7.58 -4.58
C LEU A 214 20.98 8.70 -5.39
N SER A 215 20.29 9.24 -6.39
CA SER A 215 20.85 10.25 -7.26
C SER A 215 20.66 11.65 -6.69
N GLU A 216 21.60 12.54 -7.04
CA GLU A 216 21.46 13.97 -6.75
C GLU A 216 20.25 14.57 -7.49
N PRO A 217 19.58 15.58 -6.92
CA PRO A 217 18.51 16.28 -7.60
C PRO A 217 19.00 16.88 -8.94
N GLY A 218 18.30 16.52 -10.04
CA GLY A 218 18.63 17.02 -11.38
C GLY A 218 19.47 16.07 -12.24
N ALA A 219 19.82 14.88 -11.75
CA ALA A 219 20.42 13.84 -12.59
C ALA A 219 19.48 13.43 -13.74
N GLU A 220 20.04 13.19 -14.93
CA GLU A 220 19.26 12.77 -16.12
C GLU A 220 18.61 11.39 -15.92
N GLU A 221 19.32 10.46 -15.27
CA GLU A 221 18.80 9.17 -14.83
C GLU A 221 18.89 9.07 -13.31
N LEU A 222 17.75 8.86 -12.68
CA LEU A 222 17.69 8.69 -11.24
C LEU A 222 17.84 7.21 -10.88
N GLN A 223 18.82 6.92 -10.03
CA GLN A 223 18.99 5.61 -9.40
C GLN A 223 18.15 5.56 -8.12
N PHE A 224 17.43 4.49 -7.96
CA PHE A 224 16.58 4.31 -6.79
C PHE A 224 16.51 2.83 -6.37
N GLN A 225 16.03 2.61 -5.14
CA GLN A 225 15.69 1.29 -4.65
C GLN A 225 14.27 1.27 -4.10
N VAL A 226 13.63 0.11 -4.21
CA VAL A 226 12.38 -0.21 -3.54
C VAL A 226 12.65 -1.34 -2.55
N TRP A 227 12.38 -1.10 -1.28
CA TRP A 227 12.53 -2.08 -0.22
C TRP A 227 11.16 -2.58 0.19
N LEU A 228 10.80 -3.80 -0.24
CA LEU A 228 9.58 -4.45 0.17
C LEU A 228 9.84 -5.26 1.44
N PRO A 229 9.15 -5.00 2.57
CA PRO A 229 9.31 -5.81 3.76
C PRO A 229 8.71 -7.19 3.54
N ILE A 230 9.47 -8.22 3.86
CA ILE A 230 9.09 -9.60 3.60
C ILE A 230 9.27 -10.49 4.83
N GLN A 231 8.46 -11.54 4.88
CA GLN A 231 8.64 -12.67 5.77
C GLN A 231 8.44 -13.97 4.99
N LYS A 232 9.00 -15.09 5.47
CA LYS A 232 8.76 -16.38 4.81
C LYS A 232 7.30 -16.74 4.91
N GLU A 233 6.74 -17.29 3.83
CA GLU A 233 5.40 -17.89 3.92
C GLU A 233 5.38 -18.91 5.06
N THR A 234 4.49 -18.67 6.01
CA THR A 234 4.16 -19.68 7.03
C THR A 234 3.39 -20.77 6.31
N GLY A 235 4.05 -21.89 6.05
CA GLY A 235 3.50 -23.02 5.30
C GLY A 235 2.09 -23.39 5.80
N LYS A 236 1.18 -23.52 4.84
CA LYS A 236 -0.13 -24.16 5.03
C LYS A 236 0.04 -25.64 5.25
#